data_a3a4fc71b0bf41c326c4577549a1202d
#
_entry.id   a3a4fc71b0bf41c326c4577549a1202d
#
_cell.length_a   1.000
_cell.length_b   1.000
_cell.length_c   1.000
_cell.angle_alpha   90.00
_cell.angle_beta   90.00
_cell.angle_gamma   90.00
#
_symmetry.space_group_name_H-M   'P 1'
#
loop_
_entity.id
_entity.type
_entity.pdbx_description
1 polymer ?
#
loop_
_entity_poly.entity_id
_entity_poly.type
_entity_poly.pdbx_seq_one_letter_code
_entity_poly.pdbx_strand_id
1 'polypeptide(L)' 'MPTPYERLGLRTFINARGTITTLGGSIMPDEVVQAMVEASRNFVHLNELHEKAGARIAELTGAEGAFISAGA' A
#
# COMPACT_ATOMS: atom_id res chain seq x y z
N MET A 1 3.77 -16.17 -17.12
CA MET A 1 2.72 -15.15 -17.35
C MET A 1 3.36 -13.78 -17.51
N PRO A 2 3.11 -13.09 -18.61
CA PRO A 2 3.64 -11.73 -18.75
C PRO A 2 2.99 -10.78 -17.75
N THR A 3 3.79 -9.89 -17.19
CA THR A 3 3.31 -8.84 -16.32
C THR A 3 2.63 -7.74 -17.14
N PRO A 4 1.82 -6.86 -16.52
CA PRO A 4 1.31 -5.68 -17.23
C PRO A 4 2.41 -4.84 -17.87
N TYR A 5 3.60 -4.80 -17.27
CA TYR A 5 4.73 -4.06 -17.81
C TYR A 5 5.25 -4.69 -19.10
N GLU A 6 5.34 -6.00 -19.15
CA GLU A 6 5.77 -6.71 -20.35
C GLU A 6 4.78 -6.50 -21.50
N ARG A 7 3.48 -6.43 -21.20
CA ARG A 7 2.44 -6.13 -22.20
C ARG A 7 2.61 -4.72 -22.79
N LEU A 8 3.20 -3.80 -22.04
CA LEU A 8 3.49 -2.44 -22.49
C LEU A 8 4.86 -2.34 -23.16
N GLY A 9 5.59 -3.44 -23.29
CA GLY A 9 6.91 -3.44 -23.90
C GLY A 9 8.03 -3.08 -22.93
N LEU A 10 7.77 -3.08 -21.64
CA LEU A 10 8.78 -2.81 -20.62
C LEU A 10 9.39 -4.11 -20.12
N ARG A 11 10.66 -4.05 -19.78
CA ARG A 11 11.35 -5.17 -19.14
C ARG A 11 11.32 -4.97 -17.62
N THR A 12 11.04 -6.05 -16.92
CA THR A 12 11.21 -6.08 -15.47
C THR A 12 12.62 -6.57 -15.16
N PHE A 13 13.11 -6.25 -13.97
CA PHE A 13 14.44 -6.66 -13.55
C PHE A 13 14.47 -6.91 -12.04
N ILE A 14 15.50 -7.60 -11.60
CA ILE A 14 15.77 -7.79 -10.18
C ILE A 14 16.51 -6.56 -9.68
N ASN A 15 15.87 -5.80 -8.78
CA ASN A 15 16.43 -4.56 -8.28
C ASN A 15 17.43 -4.83 -7.14
N ALA A 16 18.71 -4.62 -7.42
CA ALA A 16 19.77 -4.75 -6.44
C ALA A 16 20.25 -3.40 -5.87
N ARG A 17 19.62 -2.29 -6.29
CA ARG A 17 20.02 -0.95 -5.82
C ARG A 17 19.26 -0.49 -4.59
N GLY A 18 18.06 -1.04 -4.35
CA GLY A 18 17.23 -0.65 -3.23
C GLY A 18 16.02 0.19 -3.62
N THR A 19 15.44 0.89 -2.65
CA THR A 19 14.20 1.66 -2.84
C THR A 19 14.49 3.00 -3.50
N ILE A 20 14.45 3.03 -4.82
CA ILE A 20 14.72 4.22 -5.63
C ILE A 20 13.45 4.58 -6.41
N THR A 21 13.04 5.84 -6.32
CA THR A 21 11.79 6.32 -6.94
C THR A 21 11.74 6.03 -8.44
N THR A 22 12.84 6.22 -9.17
CA THR A 22 12.89 5.98 -10.61
C THR A 22 12.74 4.51 -10.99
N LEU A 23 12.91 3.60 -10.02
CA LEU A 23 12.73 2.17 -10.22
C LEU A 23 11.41 1.65 -9.62
N GLY A 24 10.53 2.54 -9.21
CA GLY A 24 9.23 2.19 -8.65
C GLY A 24 9.16 2.21 -7.12
N GLY A 25 10.26 2.55 -6.45
CA GLY A 25 10.31 2.63 -4.99
C GLY A 25 10.50 1.27 -4.34
N SER A 26 9.47 0.76 -3.69
CA SER A 26 9.52 -0.50 -2.96
C SER A 26 8.43 -1.47 -3.41
N ILE A 27 8.56 -2.71 -2.99
CA ILE A 27 7.55 -3.75 -3.22
C ILE A 27 6.83 -4.01 -1.91
N MET A 28 5.49 -4.02 -1.95
CA MET A 28 4.68 -4.29 -0.77
C MET A 28 4.72 -5.78 -0.41
N PRO A 29 4.74 -6.11 0.90
CA PRO A 29 4.57 -7.50 1.34
C PRO A 29 3.25 -8.10 0.84
N ASP A 30 3.23 -9.41 0.66
CA ASP A 30 2.04 -10.11 0.15
C ASP A 30 0.80 -9.88 1.02
N GLU A 31 0.95 -9.84 2.33
CA GLU A 31 -0.16 -9.60 3.25
C GLU A 31 -0.81 -8.24 3.02
N VAL A 32 -0.01 -7.23 2.71
CA VAL A 32 -0.51 -5.88 2.42
C VAL A 32 -1.28 -5.88 1.11
N VAL A 33 -0.74 -6.51 0.08
CA VAL A 33 -1.39 -6.62 -1.23
C VAL A 33 -2.72 -7.37 -1.09
N GLN A 34 -2.74 -8.47 -0.34
CA GLN A 34 -3.95 -9.25 -0.12
C GLN A 34 -5.02 -8.44 0.60
N ALA A 35 -4.65 -7.64 1.59
CA ALA A 35 -5.59 -6.77 2.30
C ALA A 35 -6.19 -5.73 1.35
N MET A 36 -5.39 -5.16 0.45
CA MET A 36 -5.87 -4.21 -0.55
C MET A 36 -6.85 -4.86 -1.53
N VAL A 37 -6.58 -6.08 -1.96
CA VAL A 37 -7.47 -6.83 -2.86
C VAL A 37 -8.81 -7.07 -2.18
N GLU A 38 -8.82 -7.53 -0.94
CA GLU A 38 -10.06 -7.75 -0.19
C GLU A 38 -10.82 -6.46 0.04
N ALA A 39 -10.13 -5.40 0.43
CA ALA A 39 -10.75 -4.09 0.65
C ALA A 39 -11.39 -3.54 -0.63
N SER A 40 -10.75 -3.76 -1.79
CA SER A 40 -11.25 -3.27 -3.07
C SER A 40 -12.59 -3.87 -3.48
N ARG A 41 -13.02 -4.94 -2.85
CA ARG A 41 -14.26 -5.66 -3.16
C ARG A 41 -15.40 -5.34 -2.22
N ASN A 42 -15.21 -4.41 -1.30
CA ASN A 42 -16.19 -4.06 -0.29
C ASN A 42 -16.39 -2.56 -0.22
N PHE A 43 -17.61 -2.16 0.11
CA PHE A 43 -17.94 -0.77 0.38
C PHE A 43 -17.95 -0.53 1.88
N VAL A 44 -17.39 0.59 2.31
CA VAL A 44 -17.43 1.01 3.71
C VAL A 44 -17.69 2.51 3.77
N HIS A 45 -18.14 3.00 4.92
CA HIS A 45 -18.17 4.43 5.17
C HIS A 45 -16.76 4.94 5.36
N LEU A 46 -16.35 5.88 4.52
CA LEU A 46 -14.98 6.38 4.54
C LEU A 46 -14.62 7.05 5.87
N ASN A 47 -15.54 7.83 6.42
CA ASN A 47 -15.31 8.50 7.72
C ASN A 47 -15.11 7.49 8.84
N GLU A 48 -15.92 6.44 8.88
CA GLU A 48 -15.78 5.38 9.86
C GLU A 48 -14.47 4.61 9.70
N LEU A 49 -14.10 4.31 8.46
CA LEU A 49 -12.82 3.67 8.17
C LEU A 49 -11.66 4.52 8.67
N HIS A 50 -11.71 5.83 8.40
CA HIS A 50 -10.65 6.76 8.82
C HIS A 50 -10.51 6.80 10.34
N GLU A 51 -11.62 6.86 11.04
CA GLU A 51 -11.65 6.88 12.49
C GLU A 51 -11.07 5.60 13.09
N LYS A 52 -11.53 4.46 12.63
CA LYS A 52 -11.10 3.16 13.18
C LYS A 52 -9.68 2.80 12.81
N ALA A 53 -9.28 3.06 11.58
CA ALA A 53 -7.91 2.83 11.15
C ALA A 53 -6.93 3.75 11.86
N GLY A 54 -7.30 5.03 12.03
CA GLY A 54 -6.51 5.99 12.81
C GLY A 54 -6.36 5.56 14.27
N ALA A 55 -7.44 5.10 14.88
CA ALA A 55 -7.40 4.61 16.27
C ALA A 55 -6.48 3.39 16.40
N ARG A 56 -6.49 2.50 15.43
CA ARG A 56 -5.62 1.32 15.43
C ARG A 56 -4.15 1.70 15.31
N ILE A 57 -3.82 2.64 14.44
CA ILE A 57 -2.45 3.11 14.29
C ILE A 57 -1.98 3.83 15.55
N ALA A 58 -2.83 4.66 16.15
CA ALA A 58 -2.52 5.35 17.40
C ALA A 58 -2.21 4.35 18.51
N GLU A 59 -2.98 3.27 18.61
CA GLU A 59 -2.76 2.18 19.56
C GLU A 59 -1.40 1.52 19.34
N LEU A 60 -1.06 1.22 18.07
CA LEU A 60 0.20 0.56 17.74
C LEU A 60 1.42 1.43 17.98
N THR A 61 1.30 2.73 17.81
CA THR A 61 2.41 3.68 17.95
C THR A 61 2.49 4.34 19.32
N GLY A 62 1.44 4.21 20.13
CA GLY A 62 1.34 4.91 21.41
C GLY A 62 1.00 6.39 21.29
N ALA A 63 0.53 6.82 20.12
CA ALA A 63 0.13 8.21 19.88
C ALA A 63 -1.28 8.49 20.40
N GLU A 64 -1.61 9.77 20.61
CA GLU A 64 -2.97 10.17 21.00
C GLU A 64 -3.97 10.05 19.87
N GLY A 65 -3.51 10.18 18.64
CA GLY A 65 -4.34 10.05 17.45
C GLY A 65 -3.47 9.82 16.22
N ALA A 66 -4.11 9.48 15.11
CA ALA A 66 -3.42 9.28 13.84
C ALA A 66 -4.34 9.65 12.69
N PHE A 67 -3.76 10.21 11.66
CA PHE A 67 -4.44 10.54 10.40
C PHE A 67 -3.76 9.80 9.27
N ILE A 68 -4.54 9.14 8.43
CA ILE A 68 -4.01 8.35 7.33
C ILE A 68 -4.16 9.13 6.02
N SER A 69 -3.06 9.26 5.29
CA SER A 69 -3.05 9.89 3.98
C SER A 69 -2.32 9.01 2.98
N ALA A 70 -2.41 9.35 1.70
CA ALA A 70 -1.72 8.61 0.64
C ALA A 70 -0.20 8.92 0.61
N GLY A 71 0.22 9.93 1.34
CA GLY A 71 1.61 10.35 1.42
C GLY A 71 1.72 11.65 2.21
N ALA A 72 2.90 12.00 2.56
CA ALA A 72 3.16 13.23 3.32
C ALA A 72 3.52 14.39 2.40
#